data_53bb99e223ef73a9e46c54bec13a6252
#
_entry.id   53bb99e223ef73a9e46c54bec13a6252
#
_cell.length_a   1.000
_cell.length_b   1.000
_cell.length_c   1.000
_cell.angle_alpha   90.00
_cell.angle_beta   90.00
_cell.angle_gamma   90.00
#
_symmetry.space_group_name_H-M   'P 1'
#
loop_
_entity.id
_entity.type
_entity.pdbx_description
1 polymer ?
#
loop_
_entity_poly.entity_id
_entity_poly.type
_entity_poly.pdbx_seq_one_letter_code
_entity_poly.pdbx_strand_id
1 'polypeptide(L)'
;MDFDFGAHLEALQTDGITAQRGAFSREWAEQMREDMMTAFWKAIQRPGGAVGRGPRRWYVEVHPQEISGFVELATHPWVTGICERVLGPRYEIVEIGFDVPFQGAKFQPWHRDFPSPKDTYEERRLTSLAFNLTGVDVTEDMGPFEIAPGTQYDDGRSWKHEMFPSEEHWPRFAARGVRKYPRMGDISARSALTVHRGTAHPSPIARPVLVLGVDAPGAGHAALHDMMVTPEFHAALPAAVREHLVCRVVDELVPVTQKHDIEGLVMGVEPGAPGSAMGGS
;
A
#
# COMPACT_ATOMS: atom_id res chain seq x y z
N MET A 1 -3.40 24.95 -5.20
CA MET A 1 -4.12 24.65 -3.93
C MET A 1 -3.14 24.84 -2.80
N ASP A 2 -3.56 25.46 -1.73
CA ASP A 2 -2.74 25.61 -0.53
C ASP A 2 -3.15 24.47 0.42
N PHE A 3 -2.20 23.59 0.76
CA PHE A 3 -2.46 22.44 1.64
C PHE A 3 -2.05 22.79 3.07
N ASP A 4 -2.90 22.51 4.04
CA ASP A 4 -2.53 22.62 5.45
C ASP A 4 -1.62 21.46 5.87
N PHE A 5 -0.35 21.56 5.48
CA PHE A 5 0.64 20.55 5.85
C PHE A 5 0.82 20.44 7.37
N GLY A 6 0.57 21.49 8.16
CA GLY A 6 0.64 21.41 9.61
C GLY A 6 -0.34 20.37 10.16
N ALA A 7 -1.62 20.48 9.79
CA ALA A 7 -2.65 19.52 10.19
C ALA A 7 -2.38 18.11 9.68
N HIS A 8 -1.87 17.96 8.44
CA HIS A 8 -1.53 16.65 7.90
C HIS A 8 -0.38 15.96 8.64
N LEU A 9 0.65 16.71 9.00
CA LEU A 9 1.79 16.20 9.77
C LEU A 9 1.37 15.82 11.19
N GLU A 10 0.57 16.64 11.86
CA GLU A 10 0.02 16.34 13.18
C GLU A 10 -0.79 15.03 13.14
N ALA A 11 -1.67 14.85 12.15
CA ALA A 11 -2.46 13.63 11.99
C ALA A 11 -1.57 12.39 11.73
N LEU A 12 -0.51 12.50 10.93
CA LEU A 12 0.45 11.41 10.72
C LEU A 12 1.21 11.06 12.00
N GLN A 13 1.59 12.05 12.79
CA GLN A 13 2.31 11.82 14.05
C GLN A 13 1.40 11.25 15.15
N THR A 14 0.14 11.69 15.23
CA THR A 14 -0.80 11.26 16.28
C THR A 14 -1.53 9.97 15.90
N ASP A 15 -2.12 9.94 14.72
CA ASP A 15 -3.01 8.87 14.26
C ASP A 15 -2.33 7.86 13.33
N GLY A 16 -1.19 8.23 12.75
CA GLY A 16 -0.49 7.43 11.75
C GLY A 16 -1.14 7.44 10.38
N ILE A 17 -2.12 8.30 10.15
CA ILE A 17 -2.83 8.44 8.85
C ILE A 17 -3.38 9.84 8.66
N THR A 18 -3.31 10.33 7.43
CA THR A 18 -3.99 11.54 6.97
C THR A 18 -4.56 11.32 5.57
N ALA A 19 -5.39 12.24 5.08
CA ALA A 19 -5.95 12.14 3.73
C ALA A 19 -6.22 13.52 3.11
N GLN A 20 -6.10 13.57 1.78
CA GLN A 20 -6.53 14.70 0.95
C GLN A 20 -7.72 14.26 0.10
N ARG A 21 -8.86 14.92 0.29
CA ARG A 21 -10.05 14.65 -0.50
C ARG A 21 -9.95 15.35 -1.86
N GLY A 22 -10.42 14.66 -2.91
CA GLY A 22 -10.48 15.21 -4.26
C GLY A 22 -9.11 15.64 -4.79
N ALA A 23 -8.05 14.93 -4.43
CA ALA A 23 -6.68 15.18 -4.90
C ALA A 23 -6.56 14.97 -6.41
N PHE A 24 -7.30 14.01 -6.94
CA PHE A 24 -7.34 13.67 -8.35
C PHE A 24 -8.77 13.76 -8.89
N SER A 25 -8.91 13.92 -10.22
CA SER A 25 -10.21 13.89 -10.85
C SER A 25 -10.80 12.47 -10.82
N ARG A 26 -12.13 12.39 -10.98
CA ARG A 26 -12.80 11.10 -11.06
C ARG A 26 -12.35 10.30 -12.29
N GLU A 27 -12.17 10.98 -13.41
CA GLU A 27 -11.71 10.39 -14.67
C GLU A 27 -10.30 9.78 -14.51
N TRP A 28 -9.41 10.46 -13.81
CA TRP A 28 -8.10 9.94 -13.47
C TRP A 28 -8.20 8.66 -12.62
N ALA A 29 -9.05 8.67 -11.60
CA ALA A 29 -9.25 7.52 -10.73
C ALA A 29 -9.91 6.32 -11.44
N GLU A 30 -10.81 6.58 -12.40
CA GLU A 30 -11.40 5.56 -13.27
C GLU A 30 -10.33 4.92 -14.16
N GLN A 31 -9.44 5.72 -14.76
CA GLN A 31 -8.33 5.20 -15.56
C GLN A 31 -7.39 4.34 -14.70
N MET A 32 -7.05 4.77 -13.48
CA MET A 32 -6.23 3.98 -12.55
C MET A 32 -6.89 2.65 -12.19
N ARG A 33 -8.20 2.64 -12.01
CA ARG A 33 -8.95 1.40 -11.81
C ARG A 33 -8.83 0.45 -13.00
N GLU A 34 -8.94 0.95 -14.23
CA GLU A 34 -8.81 0.16 -15.44
C GLU A 34 -7.40 -0.43 -15.57
N ASP A 35 -6.37 0.37 -15.29
CA ASP A 35 -4.97 -0.09 -15.30
C ASP A 35 -4.75 -1.21 -14.28
N MET A 36 -5.18 -1.00 -13.02
CA MET A 36 -5.08 -2.00 -11.96
C MET A 36 -5.79 -3.31 -12.32
N MET A 37 -7.02 -3.23 -12.83
CA MET A 37 -7.79 -4.43 -13.19
C MET A 37 -7.20 -5.14 -14.39
N THR A 38 -6.66 -4.42 -15.37
CA THR A 38 -5.95 -4.98 -16.51
C THR A 38 -4.69 -5.71 -16.06
N ALA A 39 -3.89 -5.09 -15.20
CA ALA A 39 -2.69 -5.69 -14.62
C ALA A 39 -3.03 -6.92 -13.77
N PHE A 40 -4.10 -6.85 -12.95
CA PHE A 40 -4.58 -7.98 -12.15
C PHE A 40 -4.88 -9.21 -13.00
N TRP A 41 -5.70 -9.05 -14.06
CA TRP A 41 -6.07 -10.18 -14.91
C TRP A 41 -4.89 -10.80 -15.67
N LYS A 42 -3.87 -10.02 -15.99
CA LYS A 42 -2.60 -10.53 -16.52
C LYS A 42 -1.79 -11.26 -15.45
N ALA A 43 -1.72 -10.70 -14.26
CA ALA A 43 -0.90 -11.21 -13.17
C ALA A 43 -1.36 -12.58 -12.68
N ILE A 44 -2.67 -12.78 -12.45
CA ILE A 44 -3.19 -14.06 -11.91
C ILE A 44 -3.10 -15.24 -12.89
N GLN A 45 -2.79 -14.99 -14.17
CA GLN A 45 -2.62 -16.04 -15.19
C GLN A 45 -1.21 -16.67 -15.18
N ARG A 46 -0.29 -16.17 -14.36
CA ARG A 46 1.08 -16.65 -14.29
C ARG A 46 1.50 -16.96 -12.86
N PRO A 47 2.36 -17.97 -12.65
CA PRO A 47 2.92 -18.27 -11.34
C PRO A 47 3.65 -17.04 -10.76
N GLY A 48 3.45 -16.78 -9.47
CA GLY A 48 4.08 -15.66 -8.77
C GLY A 48 3.65 -14.26 -9.24
N GLY A 49 2.62 -14.15 -10.08
CA GLY A 49 2.15 -12.85 -10.58
C GLY A 49 1.31 -12.07 -9.57
N ALA A 50 0.72 -12.74 -8.58
CA ALA A 50 -0.06 -12.12 -7.52
C ALA A 50 0.17 -12.86 -6.21
N VAL A 51 0.08 -12.14 -5.08
CA VAL A 51 0.17 -12.72 -3.73
C VAL A 51 -1.23 -12.77 -3.10
N GLY A 52 -1.61 -13.93 -2.57
CA GLY A 52 -2.83 -14.05 -1.78
C GLY A 52 -2.71 -13.30 -0.45
N ARG A 53 -3.69 -12.45 -0.18
CA ARG A 53 -3.79 -11.68 1.07
C ARG A 53 -5.03 -12.10 1.90
N GLY A 54 -5.36 -13.38 1.83
CA GLY A 54 -6.55 -13.97 2.40
C GLY A 54 -7.53 -14.46 1.33
N PRO A 55 -8.64 -15.12 1.73
CA PRO A 55 -9.65 -15.59 0.78
C PRO A 55 -10.16 -14.47 -0.10
N ARG A 56 -10.16 -14.67 -1.41
CA ARG A 56 -10.70 -13.71 -2.41
C ARG A 56 -10.06 -12.32 -2.38
N ARG A 57 -8.81 -12.21 -1.92
CA ARG A 57 -8.03 -10.96 -1.88
C ARG A 57 -6.62 -11.21 -2.40
N TRP A 58 -6.13 -10.33 -3.25
CA TRP A 58 -4.80 -10.41 -3.83
C TRP A 58 -4.09 -9.06 -3.79
N TYR A 59 -2.78 -9.13 -3.72
CA TYR A 59 -1.88 -8.01 -3.94
C TYR A 59 -1.06 -8.26 -5.21
N VAL A 60 -0.86 -7.21 -6.01
CA VAL A 60 -0.07 -7.23 -7.25
C VAL A 60 0.85 -6.02 -7.26
N GLU A 61 2.16 -6.27 -7.31
CA GLU A 61 3.15 -5.26 -7.62
C GLU A 61 3.30 -5.14 -9.13
N VAL A 62 3.49 -3.93 -9.63
CA VAL A 62 3.59 -3.60 -11.05
C VAL A 62 4.79 -2.69 -11.32
N HIS A 63 5.14 -2.50 -12.58
CA HIS A 63 6.11 -1.50 -12.97
C HIS A 63 5.46 -0.11 -13.09
N PRO A 64 6.18 0.98 -12.79
CA PRO A 64 5.64 2.35 -12.88
C PRO A 64 4.93 2.67 -14.19
N GLN A 65 5.48 2.21 -15.33
CA GLN A 65 4.90 2.49 -16.65
C GLN A 65 3.67 1.66 -17.00
N GLU A 66 3.27 0.70 -16.16
CA GLU A 66 2.01 -0.06 -16.30
C GLU A 66 0.81 0.69 -15.70
N ILE A 67 1.07 1.77 -14.96
CA ILE A 67 0.06 2.65 -14.36
C ILE A 67 0.15 4.01 -15.05
N SER A 68 -0.81 4.32 -15.91
CA SER A 68 -0.77 5.50 -16.77
C SER A 68 -0.68 6.83 -16.00
N GLY A 69 -1.29 6.90 -14.81
CA GLY A 69 -1.24 8.07 -13.92
C GLY A 69 -0.07 8.09 -12.93
N PHE A 70 0.93 7.21 -13.05
CA PHE A 70 2.05 7.13 -12.10
C PHE A 70 2.80 8.46 -11.95
N VAL A 71 3.14 9.12 -13.06
CA VAL A 71 3.89 10.39 -13.01
C VAL A 71 3.09 11.46 -12.31
N GLU A 72 1.79 11.55 -12.61
CA GLU A 72 0.88 12.52 -12.00
C GLU A 72 0.73 12.27 -10.49
N LEU A 73 0.63 11.01 -10.08
CA LEU A 73 0.62 10.61 -8.67
C LEU A 73 1.93 11.00 -7.98
N ALA A 74 3.08 10.61 -8.54
CA ALA A 74 4.39 10.83 -7.93
C ALA A 74 4.82 12.30 -7.88
N THR A 75 4.26 13.15 -8.76
CA THR A 75 4.52 14.61 -8.79
C THR A 75 3.42 15.42 -8.11
N HIS A 76 2.37 14.78 -7.61
CA HIS A 76 1.27 15.53 -6.99
C HIS A 76 1.78 16.36 -5.79
N PRO A 77 1.51 17.69 -5.71
CA PRO A 77 2.13 18.57 -4.71
C PRO A 77 1.84 18.16 -3.26
N TRP A 78 0.70 17.52 -3.01
CA TRP A 78 0.40 17.00 -1.68
C TRP A 78 1.26 15.76 -1.36
N VAL A 79 1.49 14.87 -2.32
CA VAL A 79 2.32 13.67 -2.14
C VAL A 79 3.77 14.05 -1.86
N THR A 80 4.37 14.86 -2.74
CA THR A 80 5.76 15.32 -2.58
C THR A 80 5.94 16.11 -1.29
N GLY A 81 4.97 17.00 -0.97
CA GLY A 81 5.01 17.80 0.25
C GLY A 81 4.93 16.98 1.54
N ILE A 82 4.17 15.89 1.56
CA ILE A 82 4.15 14.95 2.70
C ILE A 82 5.47 14.17 2.76
N CYS A 83 5.95 13.62 1.64
CA CYS A 83 7.20 12.87 1.59
C CYS A 83 8.38 13.69 2.12
N GLU A 84 8.58 14.89 1.59
CA GLU A 84 9.69 15.78 2.00
C GLU A 84 9.67 16.12 3.49
N ARG A 85 8.48 16.39 4.05
CA ARG A 85 8.33 16.80 5.45
C ARG A 85 8.40 15.65 6.45
N VAL A 86 8.01 14.46 6.06
CA VAL A 86 7.98 13.29 6.95
C VAL A 86 9.25 12.45 6.80
N LEU A 87 9.65 12.17 5.57
CA LEU A 87 10.75 11.26 5.25
C LEU A 87 12.06 12.00 4.90
N GLY A 88 11.96 13.30 4.62
CA GLY A 88 13.07 14.15 4.22
C GLY A 88 13.23 14.29 2.71
N PRO A 89 14.10 15.23 2.26
CA PRO A 89 14.19 15.61 0.85
C PRO A 89 14.83 14.54 -0.06
N ARG A 90 15.30 13.44 0.51
CA ARG A 90 15.87 12.30 -0.23
C ARG A 90 15.04 11.03 -0.06
N TYR A 91 13.72 11.19 0.09
CA TYR A 91 12.80 10.04 0.15
C TYR A 91 12.93 9.16 -1.10
N GLU A 92 12.57 7.92 -0.97
CA GLU A 92 12.71 6.89 -2.00
C GLU A 92 11.33 6.31 -2.32
N ILE A 93 10.91 6.38 -3.59
CA ILE A 93 9.72 5.67 -4.08
C ILE A 93 10.16 4.23 -4.35
N VAL A 94 9.71 3.31 -3.52
CA VAL A 94 10.19 1.92 -3.49
C VAL A 94 9.16 0.92 -4.01
N GLU A 95 7.89 1.31 -4.11
CA GLU A 95 6.79 0.39 -4.44
C GLU A 95 5.71 1.11 -5.25
N ILE A 96 5.20 0.43 -6.27
CA ILE A 96 3.92 0.67 -6.89
C ILE A 96 3.19 -0.66 -7.05
N GLY A 97 2.00 -0.77 -6.48
CA GLY A 97 1.20 -1.99 -6.52
C GLY A 97 -0.25 -1.71 -6.15
N PHE A 98 -1.03 -2.74 -5.98
CA PHE A 98 -2.43 -2.58 -5.58
C PHE A 98 -2.98 -3.83 -4.90
N ASP A 99 -3.90 -3.61 -3.94
CA ASP A 99 -4.68 -4.65 -3.27
C ASP A 99 -6.07 -4.74 -3.94
N VAL A 100 -6.54 -5.96 -4.18
CA VAL A 100 -7.84 -6.21 -4.80
C VAL A 100 -8.63 -7.24 -4.00
N PRO A 101 -9.53 -6.83 -3.10
CA PRO A 101 -10.55 -7.70 -2.54
C PRO A 101 -11.71 -7.88 -3.53
N PHE A 102 -12.17 -9.12 -3.66
CA PHE A 102 -13.38 -9.51 -4.38
C PHE A 102 -14.45 -9.97 -3.40
N GLN A 103 -15.67 -10.13 -3.91
CA GLN A 103 -16.78 -10.67 -3.13
C GLN A 103 -16.40 -11.95 -2.39
N GLY A 104 -16.66 -11.97 -1.08
CA GLY A 104 -16.32 -13.10 -0.21
C GLY A 104 -14.97 -12.97 0.49
N ALA A 105 -14.20 -11.90 0.23
CA ALA A 105 -12.99 -11.64 1.01
C ALA A 105 -13.33 -11.50 2.49
N LYS A 106 -12.51 -12.11 3.34
CA LYS A 106 -12.68 -12.13 4.80
C LYS A 106 -11.90 -11.00 5.46
N PHE A 107 -12.11 -10.81 6.78
CA PHE A 107 -11.24 -9.97 7.57
C PHE A 107 -9.80 -10.47 7.51
N GLN A 108 -8.86 -9.55 7.30
CA GLN A 108 -7.46 -9.85 7.54
C GLN A 108 -7.19 -9.82 9.06
N PRO A 109 -6.17 -10.53 9.55
CA PRO A 109 -5.66 -10.29 10.89
C PRO A 109 -5.19 -8.82 11.02
N TRP A 110 -5.19 -8.29 12.23
CA TRP A 110 -4.52 -7.02 12.49
C TRP A 110 -3.03 -7.17 12.21
N HIS A 111 -2.45 -6.23 11.43
CA HIS A 111 -1.05 -6.28 11.02
C HIS A 111 -0.51 -4.89 10.72
N ARG A 112 0.79 -4.80 10.56
CA ARG A 112 1.51 -3.70 9.91
C ARG A 112 2.23 -4.26 8.68
N ASP A 113 2.66 -3.37 7.76
CA ASP A 113 3.24 -3.82 6.50
C ASP A 113 4.65 -4.39 6.64
N PHE A 114 5.42 -3.90 7.62
CA PHE A 114 6.83 -4.24 7.82
C PHE A 114 7.16 -4.37 9.30
N PRO A 115 8.29 -5.04 9.66
CA PRO A 115 8.90 -4.93 10.98
C PRO A 115 9.21 -3.46 11.32
N SER A 116 8.96 -3.05 12.55
CA SER A 116 9.21 -1.67 12.95
C SER A 116 10.71 -1.43 13.20
N PRO A 117 11.34 -0.48 12.49
CA PRO A 117 12.69 -0.08 12.79
C PRO A 117 12.80 0.49 14.22
N LYS A 118 13.96 0.28 14.85
CA LYS A 118 14.20 0.70 16.23
C LYS A 118 13.95 2.20 16.46
N ASP A 119 14.40 3.03 15.54
CA ASP A 119 14.21 4.49 15.59
C ASP A 119 12.74 4.91 15.47
N THR A 120 11.87 4.08 14.92
CA THR A 120 10.44 4.37 14.88
C THR A 120 9.79 4.21 16.26
N TYR A 121 10.02 3.09 16.97
CA TYR A 121 9.37 2.89 18.28
C TYR A 121 10.11 3.56 19.45
N GLU A 122 11.42 3.77 19.36
CA GLU A 122 12.19 4.46 20.40
C GLU A 122 12.24 5.98 20.19
N GLU A 123 12.47 6.44 18.95
CA GLU A 123 12.66 7.86 18.63
C GLU A 123 11.40 8.52 18.06
N ARG A 124 10.33 7.74 17.84
CA ARG A 124 9.06 8.19 17.22
C ARG A 124 9.26 8.83 15.84
N ARG A 125 10.17 8.29 15.05
CA ARG A 125 10.45 8.73 13.70
C ARG A 125 9.70 7.86 12.69
N LEU A 126 8.92 8.45 11.81
CA LEU A 126 8.29 7.74 10.69
C LEU A 126 9.32 7.51 9.59
N THR A 127 9.44 6.27 9.14
CA THR A 127 10.44 5.84 8.16
C THR A 127 9.85 5.37 6.84
N SER A 128 8.55 5.06 6.83
CA SER A 128 7.86 4.54 5.64
C SER A 128 6.43 5.03 5.60
N LEU A 129 6.00 5.44 4.43
CA LEU A 129 4.62 5.83 4.12
C LEU A 129 4.05 4.97 3.00
N ALA A 130 2.78 4.63 3.13
CA ALA A 130 1.98 4.09 2.04
C ALA A 130 0.89 5.10 1.66
N PHE A 131 0.90 5.55 0.40
CA PHE A 131 -0.18 6.33 -0.18
C PHE A 131 -1.20 5.38 -0.80
N ASN A 132 -2.48 5.59 -0.49
CA ASN A 132 -3.55 4.72 -0.96
C ASN A 132 -4.61 5.51 -1.70
N LEU A 133 -4.99 5.01 -2.89
CA LEU A 133 -6.06 5.55 -3.72
C LEU A 133 -7.03 4.43 -4.11
N THR A 134 -8.32 4.69 -3.97
CA THR A 134 -9.33 3.69 -4.30
C THR A 134 -9.84 3.83 -5.73
N GLY A 135 -10.04 2.69 -6.39
CA GLY A 135 -10.67 2.63 -7.72
C GLY A 135 -12.19 2.65 -7.71
N VAL A 136 -12.83 2.81 -6.54
CA VAL A 136 -14.29 2.87 -6.36
C VAL A 136 -14.64 3.80 -5.20
N ASP A 137 -15.85 4.34 -5.17
CA ASP A 137 -16.39 4.99 -3.98
C ASP A 137 -16.68 3.89 -2.94
N VAL A 138 -15.96 3.89 -1.82
CA VAL A 138 -16.02 2.81 -0.84
C VAL A 138 -17.26 2.93 0.03
N THR A 139 -18.08 1.88 0.06
CA THR A 139 -19.23 1.72 0.93
C THR A 139 -18.97 0.71 2.04
N GLU A 140 -19.88 0.60 2.99
CA GLU A 140 -19.74 -0.28 4.16
C GLU A 140 -19.59 -1.76 3.77
N ASP A 141 -20.26 -2.19 2.71
CA ASP A 141 -20.25 -3.56 2.19
C ASP A 141 -19.05 -3.87 1.27
N MET A 142 -18.21 -2.88 0.96
CA MET A 142 -17.02 -3.06 0.12
C MET A 142 -15.75 -3.40 0.89
N GLY A 143 -15.86 -3.87 2.13
CA GLY A 143 -14.68 -4.24 2.91
C GLY A 143 -13.75 -3.05 3.19
N PRO A 144 -14.26 -1.96 3.79
CA PRO A 144 -13.47 -0.75 4.03
C PRO A 144 -12.19 -1.07 4.81
N PHE A 145 -11.14 -0.31 4.51
CA PHE A 145 -9.90 -0.33 5.27
C PHE A 145 -10.17 0.10 6.72
N GLU A 146 -9.70 -0.70 7.68
CA GLU A 146 -9.83 -0.43 9.10
C GLU A 146 -8.44 -0.26 9.73
N ILE A 147 -8.20 0.86 10.38
CA ILE A 147 -6.93 1.23 10.97
C ILE A 147 -7.09 1.51 12.46
N ALA A 148 -6.12 1.13 13.28
CA ALA A 148 -6.04 1.45 14.70
C ALA A 148 -5.13 2.69 14.90
N PRO A 149 -5.67 3.92 14.99
CA PRO A 149 -4.88 5.13 15.07
C PRO A 149 -3.90 5.14 16.25
N GLY A 150 -2.72 5.75 16.06
CA GLY A 150 -1.73 5.94 17.10
C GLY A 150 -0.90 4.69 17.44
N THR A 151 -0.93 3.65 16.58
CA THR A 151 -0.19 2.38 16.81
C THR A 151 1.11 2.28 15.99
N GLN A 152 1.46 3.29 15.22
CA GLN A 152 2.67 3.31 14.38
C GLN A 152 3.97 3.22 15.18
N TYR A 153 3.93 3.56 16.46
CA TYR A 153 5.07 3.51 17.38
C TYR A 153 5.04 2.32 18.35
N ASP A 154 4.09 1.40 18.17
CA ASP A 154 4.03 0.20 19.01
C ASP A 154 5.26 -0.68 18.73
N ASP A 155 5.89 -1.16 19.80
CA ASP A 155 6.97 -2.15 19.69
C ASP A 155 6.39 -3.50 19.27
N GLY A 156 6.73 -3.93 18.07
CA GLY A 156 6.24 -5.19 17.49
C GLY A 156 7.25 -6.34 17.58
N ARG A 157 8.35 -6.21 18.30
CA ARG A 157 9.41 -7.25 18.36
C ARG A 157 8.94 -8.60 18.90
N SER A 158 7.89 -8.61 19.72
CA SER A 158 7.27 -9.84 20.23
C SER A 158 6.18 -10.41 19.32
N TRP A 159 5.83 -9.72 18.24
CA TRP A 159 4.79 -10.15 17.33
C TRP A 159 5.31 -11.18 16.33
N LYS A 160 4.42 -11.99 15.81
CA LYS A 160 4.78 -12.94 14.74
C LYS A 160 5.32 -12.17 13.54
N HIS A 161 6.52 -12.52 13.09
CA HIS A 161 7.27 -11.80 12.04
C HIS A 161 7.44 -10.30 12.32
N GLU A 162 7.34 -9.87 13.59
CA GLU A 162 7.34 -8.45 13.99
C GLU A 162 6.21 -7.59 13.38
N MET A 163 5.26 -8.21 12.67
CA MET A 163 4.19 -7.54 11.95
C MET A 163 2.78 -7.91 12.45
N PHE A 164 2.61 -9.13 13.00
CA PHE A 164 1.29 -9.67 13.33
C PHE A 164 1.14 -9.84 14.83
N PRO A 165 0.43 -8.89 15.51
CA PRO A 165 0.13 -9.02 16.93
C PRO A 165 -0.71 -10.28 17.19
N SER A 166 -0.47 -10.94 18.32
CA SER A 166 -1.27 -12.06 18.78
C SER A 166 -2.73 -11.65 19.03
N GLU A 167 -3.66 -12.60 18.97
CA GLU A 167 -5.10 -12.35 19.12
C GLU A 167 -5.47 -11.69 20.45
N GLU A 168 -4.67 -11.87 21.50
CA GLU A 168 -4.85 -11.19 22.78
C GLU A 168 -4.77 -9.67 22.69
N HIS A 169 -4.06 -9.14 21.70
CA HIS A 169 -3.96 -7.69 21.43
C HIS A 169 -5.10 -7.15 20.55
N TRP A 170 -5.86 -8.01 19.87
CA TRP A 170 -6.89 -7.57 18.92
C TRP A 170 -8.01 -6.72 19.55
N PRO A 171 -8.50 -7.00 20.77
CA PRO A 171 -9.50 -6.13 21.40
C PRO A 171 -9.01 -4.69 21.56
N ARG A 172 -7.72 -4.48 21.83
CA ARG A 172 -7.11 -3.14 21.93
C ARG A 172 -7.18 -2.38 20.59
N PHE A 173 -6.90 -3.06 19.51
CA PHE A 173 -6.96 -2.46 18.17
C PHE A 173 -8.39 -2.25 17.71
N ALA A 174 -9.27 -3.20 17.95
CA ALA A 174 -10.69 -3.09 17.61
C ALA A 174 -11.38 -1.94 18.35
N ALA A 175 -11.03 -1.70 19.62
CA ALA A 175 -11.61 -0.62 20.42
C ALA A 175 -11.29 0.78 19.88
N ARG A 176 -10.21 0.94 19.14
CA ARG A 176 -9.77 2.20 18.52
C ARG A 176 -9.84 2.19 16.99
N GLY A 177 -10.31 1.07 16.42
CA GLY A 177 -10.41 0.86 14.99
C GLY A 177 -11.33 1.87 14.31
N VAL A 178 -10.84 2.48 13.22
CA VAL A 178 -11.62 3.43 12.41
C VAL A 178 -11.66 2.92 10.98
N ARG A 179 -12.87 2.71 10.46
CA ARG A 179 -13.08 2.36 9.05
C ARG A 179 -13.05 3.60 8.18
N LYS A 180 -12.41 3.49 7.02
CA LYS A 180 -12.24 4.58 6.07
C LYS A 180 -13.10 4.34 4.83
N TYR A 181 -13.79 5.39 4.41
CA TYR A 181 -14.72 5.38 3.26
C TYR A 181 -14.28 6.43 2.23
N PRO A 182 -13.12 6.24 1.58
CA PRO A 182 -12.65 7.17 0.55
C PRO A 182 -13.54 7.12 -0.68
N ARG A 183 -13.58 8.22 -1.43
CA ARG A 183 -14.17 8.31 -2.75
C ARG A 183 -13.08 8.26 -3.82
N MET A 184 -13.47 7.95 -5.04
CA MET A 184 -12.58 8.04 -6.19
C MET A 184 -12.01 9.46 -6.28
N GLY A 185 -10.68 9.55 -6.43
CA GLY A 185 -9.95 10.81 -6.43
C GLY A 185 -9.43 11.27 -5.05
N ASP A 186 -9.89 10.65 -3.94
CA ASP A 186 -9.27 10.85 -2.64
C ASP A 186 -7.95 10.08 -2.53
N ILE A 187 -6.97 10.65 -1.82
CA ILE A 187 -5.71 9.99 -1.49
C ILE A 187 -5.50 10.03 0.02
N SER A 188 -4.98 8.95 0.58
CA SER A 188 -4.49 8.92 1.96
C SER A 188 -3.00 8.64 2.00
N ALA A 189 -2.31 9.20 3.01
CA ALA A 189 -0.97 8.80 3.41
C ALA A 189 -1.06 8.20 4.81
N ARG A 190 -0.46 7.03 5.01
CA ARG A 190 -0.36 6.40 6.32
C ARG A 190 1.06 5.93 6.58
N SER A 191 1.46 5.91 7.83
CA SER A 191 2.64 5.14 8.20
C SER A 191 2.39 3.67 7.89
N ALA A 192 3.30 3.03 7.18
CA ALA A 192 3.27 1.59 6.90
C ALA A 192 3.27 0.73 8.19
N LEU A 193 3.66 1.35 9.31
CA LEU A 193 3.77 0.73 10.63
C LEU A 193 2.52 0.89 11.50
N THR A 194 1.52 1.66 11.07
CA THR A 194 0.23 1.76 11.78
C THR A 194 -0.55 0.46 11.62
N VAL A 195 -0.97 -0.13 12.73
CA VAL A 195 -1.72 -1.40 12.72
C VAL A 195 -3.06 -1.23 12.03
N HIS A 196 -3.35 -2.11 11.08
CA HIS A 196 -4.55 -2.03 10.25
C HIS A 196 -5.00 -3.42 9.77
N ARG A 197 -6.13 -3.46 9.07
CA ARG A 197 -6.62 -4.65 8.35
C ARG A 197 -7.61 -4.29 7.25
N GLY A 198 -7.74 -5.16 6.27
CA GLY A 198 -8.90 -5.18 5.39
C GLY A 198 -10.09 -5.84 6.09
N THR A 199 -11.28 -5.28 5.93
CA THR A 199 -12.51 -5.89 6.47
C THR A 199 -13.18 -6.81 5.46
N ALA A 200 -14.21 -7.55 5.87
CA ALA A 200 -14.97 -8.46 5.01
C ALA A 200 -15.63 -7.69 3.85
N HIS A 201 -15.66 -8.31 2.67
CA HIS A 201 -16.13 -7.69 1.42
C HIS A 201 -17.30 -8.50 0.82
N PRO A 202 -18.53 -8.27 1.24
CA PRO A 202 -19.71 -8.95 0.68
C PRO A 202 -20.18 -8.39 -0.66
N SER A 203 -19.78 -7.17 -1.03
CA SER A 203 -20.17 -6.54 -2.30
C SER A 203 -19.72 -7.32 -3.52
N PRO A 204 -20.53 -7.39 -4.60
CA PRO A 204 -20.10 -7.99 -5.87
C PRO A 204 -19.10 -7.14 -6.65
N ILE A 205 -18.89 -5.86 -6.26
CA ILE A 205 -17.99 -4.94 -6.93
C ILE A 205 -16.59 -5.09 -6.34
N ALA A 206 -15.60 -5.48 -7.14
CA ALA A 206 -14.20 -5.52 -6.70
C ALA A 206 -13.71 -4.11 -6.30
N ARG A 207 -12.88 -4.04 -5.24
CA ARG A 207 -12.37 -2.77 -4.70
C ARG A 207 -10.84 -2.66 -4.84
N PRO A 208 -10.31 -2.39 -6.04
CA PRO A 208 -8.87 -2.17 -6.19
C PRO A 208 -8.43 -0.90 -5.46
N VAL A 209 -7.29 -0.99 -4.80
CA VAL A 209 -6.65 0.12 -4.07
C VAL A 209 -5.20 0.21 -4.51
N LEU A 210 -4.85 1.29 -5.19
CA LEU A 210 -3.47 1.58 -5.56
C LEU A 210 -2.65 1.90 -4.31
N VAL A 211 -1.44 1.40 -4.26
CA VAL A 211 -0.45 1.64 -3.21
C VAL A 211 0.81 2.22 -3.84
N LEU A 212 1.24 3.37 -3.35
CA LEU A 212 2.58 3.91 -3.60
C LEU A 212 3.35 3.86 -2.28
N GLY A 213 4.37 3.02 -2.23
CA GLY A 213 5.26 2.89 -1.07
C GLY A 213 6.43 3.84 -1.17
N VAL A 214 6.69 4.58 -0.09
CA VAL A 214 7.75 5.60 -0.03
C VAL A 214 8.50 5.48 1.28
N ASP A 215 9.82 5.41 1.20
CA ASP A 215 10.72 5.23 2.33
C ASP A 215 11.56 6.48 2.61
N ALA A 216 11.95 6.65 3.87
CA ALA A 216 13.10 7.45 4.24
C ALA A 216 14.41 6.74 3.81
N PRO A 217 15.49 7.46 3.52
CA PRO A 217 16.76 6.84 3.20
C PRO A 217 17.20 5.85 4.29
N GLY A 218 17.52 4.63 3.86
CA GLY A 218 17.98 3.57 4.77
C GLY A 218 16.88 2.81 5.50
N ALA A 219 15.60 3.02 5.19
CA ALA A 219 14.52 2.20 5.76
C ALA A 219 14.58 0.73 5.30
N GLY A 220 15.12 0.48 4.10
CA GLY A 220 15.50 -0.86 3.67
C GLY A 220 14.44 -1.67 2.92
N HIS A 221 13.27 -1.10 2.65
CA HIS A 221 12.20 -1.86 2.01
C HIS A 221 12.35 -1.97 0.48
N ALA A 222 13.19 -1.13 -0.15
CA ALA A 222 13.46 -1.21 -1.59
C ALA A 222 13.89 -2.61 -2.07
N ALA A 223 14.59 -3.38 -1.23
CA ALA A 223 15.01 -4.74 -1.56
C ALA A 223 13.87 -5.76 -1.66
N LEU A 224 12.68 -5.42 -1.12
CA LEU A 224 11.48 -6.24 -1.19
C LEU A 224 10.77 -6.10 -2.54
N HIS A 225 11.09 -5.07 -3.31
CA HIS A 225 10.43 -4.70 -4.55
C HIS A 225 11.35 -4.91 -5.76
N ASP A 226 10.77 -5.05 -6.95
CA ASP A 226 11.52 -5.27 -8.18
C ASP A 226 10.99 -4.41 -9.33
N MET A 227 10.88 -3.11 -9.06
CA MET A 227 10.45 -2.16 -10.07
C MET A 227 11.48 -2.03 -11.19
N MET A 228 10.99 -2.08 -12.42
CA MET A 228 11.78 -1.85 -13.64
C MET A 228 11.09 -0.81 -14.51
N VAL A 229 11.89 -0.13 -15.31
CA VAL A 229 11.40 0.81 -16.33
C VAL A 229 12.26 0.67 -17.59
N THR A 230 11.68 1.01 -18.75
CA THR A 230 12.48 1.09 -19.99
C THR A 230 13.31 2.37 -20.03
N PRO A 231 14.40 2.42 -20.83
CA PRO A 231 15.19 3.64 -20.98
C PRO A 231 14.38 4.83 -21.46
N GLU A 232 13.43 4.61 -22.36
CA GLU A 232 12.55 5.65 -22.90
C GLU A 232 11.64 6.22 -21.81
N PHE A 233 11.02 5.35 -21.02
CA PHE A 233 10.17 5.79 -19.92
C PHE A 233 11.00 6.52 -18.86
N HIS A 234 12.16 5.98 -18.48
CA HIS A 234 13.05 6.61 -17.51
C HIS A 234 13.52 8.01 -17.96
N ALA A 235 13.90 8.14 -19.23
CA ALA A 235 14.32 9.44 -19.81
C ALA A 235 13.18 10.46 -19.84
N ALA A 236 11.93 10.01 -20.02
CA ALA A 236 10.73 10.86 -20.05
C ALA A 236 10.25 11.28 -18.65
N LEU A 237 10.72 10.62 -17.58
CA LEU A 237 10.33 10.99 -16.21
C LEU A 237 10.80 12.40 -15.86
N PRO A 238 9.96 13.22 -15.20
CA PRO A 238 10.40 14.46 -14.57
C PRO A 238 11.57 14.20 -13.61
N ALA A 239 12.53 15.13 -13.55
CA ALA A 239 13.68 15.00 -12.65
C ALA A 239 13.26 14.71 -11.20
N ALA A 240 12.23 15.42 -10.72
CA ALA A 240 11.66 15.24 -9.38
C ALA A 240 11.12 13.82 -9.09
N VAL A 241 10.75 13.04 -10.13
CA VAL A 241 10.38 11.63 -9.95
C VAL A 241 11.59 10.73 -10.07
N ARG A 242 12.41 10.99 -11.10
CA ARG A 242 13.59 10.17 -11.41
C ARG A 242 14.61 10.12 -10.28
N GLU A 243 14.76 11.22 -9.55
CA GLU A 243 15.67 11.33 -8.40
C GLU A 243 15.25 10.52 -7.19
N HIS A 244 13.95 10.20 -7.09
CA HIS A 244 13.36 9.47 -5.98
C HIS A 244 12.97 8.03 -6.31
N LEU A 245 12.83 7.68 -7.59
CA LEU A 245 12.36 6.35 -8.00
C LEU A 245 13.48 5.31 -7.89
N VAL A 246 13.29 4.33 -7.03
CA VAL A 246 14.19 3.16 -6.93
C VAL A 246 13.73 2.11 -7.92
N CYS A 247 14.43 2.00 -9.04
CA CYS A 247 14.10 1.04 -10.10
C CYS A 247 15.34 0.59 -10.86
N ARG A 248 15.20 -0.52 -11.60
CA ARG A 248 16.19 -0.93 -12.62
C ARG A 248 15.76 -0.43 -13.98
N VAL A 249 16.70 0.11 -14.75
CA VAL A 249 16.48 0.46 -16.17
C VAL A 249 16.86 -0.76 -17.01
N VAL A 250 15.92 -1.28 -17.80
CA VAL A 250 16.07 -2.51 -18.58
C VAL A 250 15.51 -2.32 -19.99
N ASP A 251 16.15 -2.96 -20.98
CA ASP A 251 15.72 -2.83 -22.39
C ASP A 251 14.35 -3.49 -22.63
N GLU A 252 14.03 -4.55 -21.89
CA GLU A 252 12.74 -5.25 -21.95
C GLU A 252 12.21 -5.50 -20.54
N LEU A 253 10.94 -5.13 -20.30
CA LEU A 253 10.27 -5.41 -19.05
C LEU A 253 9.90 -6.89 -18.95
N VAL A 254 10.33 -7.51 -17.88
CA VAL A 254 9.77 -8.81 -17.48
C VAL A 254 8.72 -8.59 -16.40
N PRO A 255 7.59 -9.30 -16.45
CA PRO A 255 6.55 -9.15 -15.43
C PRO A 255 7.09 -9.38 -14.02
N VAL A 256 6.66 -8.57 -13.05
CA VAL A 256 7.10 -8.70 -11.66
C VAL A 256 6.74 -10.07 -11.10
N THR A 257 7.73 -10.73 -10.50
CA THR A 257 7.50 -11.91 -9.66
C THR A 257 7.40 -11.41 -8.21
N GLN A 258 6.27 -11.66 -7.58
CA GLN A 258 5.97 -11.14 -6.26
C GLN A 258 6.92 -11.72 -5.20
N LYS A 259 7.56 -10.85 -4.41
CA LYS A 259 8.52 -11.22 -3.37
C LYS A 259 7.97 -11.19 -1.94
N HIS A 260 6.73 -10.75 -1.78
CA HIS A 260 6.11 -10.53 -0.47
C HIS A 260 5.43 -11.75 0.13
N ASP A 261 5.84 -12.94 -0.25
CA ASP A 261 5.35 -14.15 0.39
C ASP A 261 6.17 -14.41 1.67
N ILE A 262 5.51 -14.24 2.82
CA ILE A 262 6.10 -14.62 4.09
C ILE A 262 5.82 -16.08 4.27
N GLU A 263 6.86 -16.90 4.23
CA GLU A 263 6.78 -18.36 4.34
C GLU A 263 5.90 -18.79 5.51
N GLY A 264 4.89 -19.61 5.23
CA GLY A 264 3.94 -20.11 6.23
C GLY A 264 2.92 -19.09 6.73
N LEU A 265 2.88 -17.88 6.15
CA LEU A 265 1.91 -16.86 6.47
C LEU A 265 1.05 -16.53 5.26
N VAL A 266 -0.02 -17.26 5.08
CA VAL A 266 -1.08 -16.88 4.16
C VAL A 266 -2.14 -16.16 4.99
N MET A 267 -2.22 -14.83 4.86
CA MET A 267 -3.12 -14.01 5.67
C MET A 267 -4.57 -14.46 5.51
N GLY A 268 -5.15 -15.04 6.58
CA GLY A 268 -6.55 -15.42 6.62
C GLY A 268 -6.99 -16.48 5.59
N VAL A 269 -6.07 -17.25 5.01
CA VAL A 269 -6.43 -18.36 4.12
C VAL A 269 -6.74 -19.59 4.95
N GLU A 270 -7.98 -20.05 4.87
CA GLU A 270 -8.34 -21.37 5.36
C GLU A 270 -7.65 -22.44 4.50
N PRO A 271 -7.19 -23.55 5.08
CA PRO A 271 -6.65 -24.68 4.32
C PRO A 271 -7.63 -25.08 3.22
N GLY A 272 -7.16 -25.11 1.97
CA GLY A 272 -8.00 -25.44 0.81
C GLY A 272 -8.75 -24.29 0.15
N ALA A 273 -8.62 -23.04 0.64
CA ALA A 273 -9.19 -21.89 -0.06
C ALA A 273 -8.49 -21.62 -1.40
N PRO A 274 -9.24 -21.15 -2.45
CA PRO A 274 -8.64 -20.75 -3.72
C PRO A 274 -7.66 -19.59 -3.52
N GLY A 275 -6.44 -19.79 -3.50
CA GLY A 275 -5.36 -18.84 -3.16
C GLY A 275 -4.27 -19.53 -2.34
N SER A 276 -4.59 -20.59 -1.61
CA SER A 276 -3.58 -21.44 -0.99
C SER A 276 -2.77 -22.25 -2.03
N ALA A 277 -3.30 -22.40 -3.25
CA ALA A 277 -2.64 -23.13 -4.34
C ALA A 277 -1.64 -22.26 -5.14
N MET A 278 -1.62 -20.94 -4.94
CA MET A 278 -0.72 -20.03 -5.66
C MET A 278 0.55 -19.66 -4.87
N GLY A 279 0.65 -20.09 -3.61
CA GLY A 279 1.81 -19.89 -2.74
C GLY A 279 2.56 -21.16 -2.36
N GLY A 280 2.35 -22.26 -3.07
CA GLY A 280 2.95 -23.55 -2.74
C GLY A 280 3.59 -24.20 -3.97
N SER A 281 4.80 -23.83 -4.30
CA SER A 281 5.85 -24.71 -4.86
C SER A 281 7.15 -23.93 -4.96
#